data_d8621fe4c0907a26da2de5d63b91e4e3
#
_entry.id   d8621fe4c0907a26da2de5d63b91e4e3
#
_cell.length_a   1.000
_cell.length_b   1.000
_cell.length_c   1.000
_cell.angle_alpha   90.00
_cell.angle_beta   90.00
_cell.angle_gamma   90.00
#
_symmetry.space_group_name_H-M   'P 1'
#
loop_
_entity.id
_entity.type
_entity.pdbx_description
1 polymer ?
#
loop_
_entity_poly.entity_id
_entity_poly.type
_entity_poly.pdbx_seq_one_letter_code
_entity_poly.pdbx_strand_id
1 'polypeptide(L)'
;EVGMRLNELKTKAQDKINALKEQFESQDNSCDGLDLTRSAYPIELGTRHPITIVKNEVIDIFARLGFSIAEGPEIEDDWHVFSALNFAEDHPARDMQDTFFIEAHPDVVLRTHTCLLYTSEMETSKPPIRIICPGRVYRNEAISYRAHCFFHQVEALYVDKNVSFTDLK
;
A
#
# COMPACT_ATOMS: atom_id res chain seq x y z
N GLU A 1 70.93 34.12 -18.31
CA GLU A 1 69.96 34.63 -17.31
C GLU A 1 68.61 33.92 -17.36
N VAL A 2 67.99 33.78 -18.54
CA VAL A 2 66.66 33.17 -18.67
C VAL A 2 66.67 31.69 -18.23
N GLY A 3 67.68 30.92 -18.59
CA GLY A 3 67.82 29.50 -18.21
C GLY A 3 67.99 29.27 -16.70
N MET A 4 68.65 30.17 -16.00
CA MET A 4 68.79 30.09 -14.54
C MET A 4 67.43 30.35 -13.83
N ARG A 5 66.70 31.36 -14.29
CA ARG A 5 65.36 31.66 -13.72
C ARG A 5 64.34 30.53 -13.95
N LEU A 6 64.43 29.87 -15.12
CA LEU A 6 63.59 28.74 -15.44
C LEU A 6 63.86 27.53 -14.55
N ASN A 7 65.16 27.26 -14.28
CA ASN A 7 65.55 26.18 -13.37
C ASN A 7 65.13 26.48 -11.91
N GLU A 8 65.29 27.72 -11.42
CA GLU A 8 64.80 28.11 -10.10
C GLU A 8 63.26 27.94 -9.95
N LEU A 9 62.52 28.27 -11.00
CA LEU A 9 61.05 28.13 -11.03
C LEU A 9 60.62 26.66 -11.00
N LYS A 10 61.35 25.82 -11.74
CA LYS A 10 61.16 24.35 -11.77
C LYS A 10 61.41 23.74 -10.38
N THR A 11 62.54 24.12 -9.76
CA THR A 11 62.86 23.64 -8.41
C THR A 11 61.82 24.04 -7.37
N LYS A 12 61.41 25.31 -7.37
CA LYS A 12 60.34 25.80 -6.46
C LYS A 12 59.00 25.10 -6.68
N ALA A 13 58.66 24.81 -7.90
CA ALA A 13 57.42 24.06 -8.20
C ALA A 13 57.51 22.63 -7.70
N GLN A 14 58.67 21.97 -7.92
CA GLN A 14 58.86 20.61 -7.50
C GLN A 14 58.86 20.47 -5.95
N ASP A 15 59.53 21.43 -5.24
CA ASP A 15 59.52 21.47 -3.77
C ASP A 15 58.11 21.67 -3.21
N LYS A 16 57.29 22.51 -3.85
CA LYS A 16 55.94 22.74 -3.44
C LYS A 16 55.03 21.54 -3.68
N ILE A 17 55.22 20.80 -4.78
CA ILE A 17 54.52 19.55 -5.04
C ILE A 17 54.87 18.48 -4.02
N ASN A 18 56.14 18.34 -3.68
CA ASN A 18 56.62 17.38 -2.68
C ASN A 18 56.04 17.70 -1.28
N ALA A 19 56.08 18.96 -0.87
CA ALA A 19 55.52 19.40 0.41
C ALA A 19 53.98 19.16 0.47
N LEU A 20 53.25 19.36 -0.62
CA LEU A 20 51.82 19.08 -0.67
C LEU A 20 51.54 17.57 -0.62
N LYS A 21 52.36 16.76 -1.29
CA LYS A 21 52.23 15.29 -1.18
C LYS A 21 52.42 14.79 0.25
N GLU A 22 53.44 15.25 0.93
CA GLU A 22 53.67 14.91 2.34
C GLU A 22 52.53 15.36 3.26
N GLN A 23 51.95 16.53 2.98
CA GLN A 23 50.74 16.99 3.71
C GLN A 23 49.53 16.09 3.48
N PHE A 24 49.29 15.67 2.26
CA PHE A 24 48.13 14.77 1.94
C PHE A 24 48.35 13.37 2.50
N GLU A 25 49.57 12.83 2.40
CA GLU A 25 49.90 11.52 2.96
C GLU A 25 49.83 11.50 4.53
N SER A 26 50.14 12.63 5.18
CA SER A 26 49.96 12.75 6.61
C SER A 26 48.54 12.96 7.09
N GLN A 27 47.67 13.55 6.22
CA GLN A 27 46.23 13.68 6.49
C GLN A 27 45.46 12.38 6.34
N ASP A 28 45.88 11.51 5.44
CA ASP A 28 45.21 10.21 5.22
C ASP A 28 45.38 9.23 6.42
N ASN A 29 46.37 9.44 7.27
CA ASN A 29 46.59 8.62 8.46
C ASN A 29 45.83 9.08 9.71
N SER A 30 45.06 10.16 9.65
CA SER A 30 44.26 10.68 10.78
C SER A 30 42.77 10.54 10.62
N CYS A 31 42.30 9.82 9.60
CA CYS A 31 40.91 9.47 9.48
C CYS A 31 40.57 8.31 10.43
N ASP A 32 40.25 8.65 11.68
CA ASP A 32 39.24 7.95 12.45
C ASP A 32 37.89 8.05 11.66
N GLY A 33 37.99 7.72 10.36
CA GLY A 33 36.86 7.80 9.42
C GLY A 33 35.85 6.77 9.82
N LEU A 34 34.66 7.21 10.17
CA LEU A 34 33.48 6.35 10.19
C LEU A 34 33.53 5.47 8.95
N ASP A 35 33.58 4.16 9.14
CA ASP A 35 33.48 3.20 8.04
C ASP A 35 32.09 3.28 7.43
N LEU A 36 31.95 4.08 6.37
CA LEU A 36 30.70 4.29 5.64
C LEU A 36 30.27 3.06 4.83
N THR A 37 31.14 2.04 4.74
CA THR A 37 30.77 0.77 4.09
C THR A 37 30.07 -0.18 5.06
N ARG A 38 30.11 0.11 6.34
CA ARG A 38 29.44 -0.67 7.37
C ARG A 38 27.97 -0.29 7.45
N SER A 39 27.10 -1.26 7.21
CA SER A 39 25.68 -1.14 7.49
C SER A 39 25.46 -0.67 8.92
N ALA A 40 24.80 0.46 9.13
CA ALA A 40 24.59 1.06 10.45
C ALA A 40 23.86 0.12 11.42
N TYR A 41 22.96 -0.68 10.93
CA TYR A 41 22.34 -1.84 11.58
C TYR A 41 21.91 -2.81 10.48
N PRO A 42 21.99 -4.14 10.68
CA PRO A 42 21.33 -5.07 9.80
C PRO A 42 19.82 -4.78 9.93
N ILE A 43 19.25 -4.04 8.98
CA ILE A 43 17.80 -3.91 8.87
C ILE A 43 17.34 -5.29 8.44
N GLU A 44 16.77 -6.04 9.37
CA GLU A 44 16.07 -7.25 9.04
C GLU A 44 14.90 -6.86 8.15
N LEU A 45 14.99 -7.20 6.87
CA LEU A 45 13.89 -7.02 5.95
C LEU A 45 12.76 -7.93 6.41
N GLY A 46 11.72 -7.32 6.97
CA GLY A 46 10.50 -8.03 7.29
C GLY A 46 9.86 -8.65 6.05
N THR A 47 9.05 -9.69 6.25
CA THR A 47 8.25 -10.32 5.19
C THR A 47 6.84 -9.72 5.17
N ARG A 48 6.22 -9.75 4.00
CA ARG A 48 4.81 -9.37 3.87
C ARG A 48 3.92 -10.52 4.35
N HIS A 49 2.83 -10.17 5.03
CA HIS A 49 1.83 -11.15 5.41
C HIS A 49 1.25 -11.86 4.17
N PRO A 50 0.99 -13.18 4.19
CA PRO A 50 0.47 -13.92 3.03
C PRO A 50 -0.79 -13.30 2.41
N ILE A 51 -1.73 -12.83 3.22
CA ILE A 51 -2.94 -12.14 2.74
C ILE A 51 -2.57 -10.88 1.93
N THR A 52 -1.58 -10.11 2.37
CA THR A 52 -1.12 -8.93 1.64
C THR A 52 -0.50 -9.29 0.29
N ILE A 53 0.23 -10.40 0.23
CA ILE A 53 0.82 -10.91 -1.02
C ILE A 53 -0.30 -11.26 -2.01
N VAL A 54 -1.25 -12.08 -1.57
CA VAL A 54 -2.40 -12.49 -2.40
C VAL A 54 -3.26 -11.31 -2.82
N LYS A 55 -3.55 -10.38 -1.88
CA LYS A 55 -4.30 -9.15 -2.19
C LYS A 55 -3.62 -8.35 -3.31
N ASN A 56 -2.32 -8.15 -3.21
CA ASN A 56 -1.57 -7.40 -4.23
C ASN A 56 -1.55 -8.12 -5.59
N GLU A 57 -1.43 -9.46 -5.59
CA GLU A 57 -1.48 -10.25 -6.81
C GLU A 57 -2.85 -10.13 -7.51
N VAL A 58 -3.94 -10.20 -6.74
CA VAL A 58 -5.30 -9.98 -7.27
C VAL A 58 -5.44 -8.57 -7.85
N ILE A 59 -4.97 -7.55 -7.13
CA ILE A 59 -4.98 -6.17 -7.59
C ILE A 59 -4.22 -6.03 -8.92
N ASP A 60 -3.05 -6.60 -9.03
CA ASP A 60 -2.23 -6.54 -10.24
C ASP A 60 -2.90 -7.22 -11.44
N ILE A 61 -3.60 -8.34 -11.21
CA ILE A 61 -4.38 -9.04 -12.25
C ILE A 61 -5.50 -8.13 -12.76
N PHE A 62 -6.32 -7.59 -11.87
CA PHE A 62 -7.45 -6.75 -12.25
C PHE A 62 -7.03 -5.41 -12.84
N ALA A 63 -5.92 -4.82 -12.38
CA ALA A 63 -5.36 -3.61 -12.98
C ALA A 63 -4.99 -3.82 -14.46
N ARG A 64 -4.46 -4.99 -14.83
CA ARG A 64 -4.19 -5.35 -16.24
C ARG A 64 -5.46 -5.50 -17.06
N LEU A 65 -6.58 -5.82 -16.43
CA LEU A 65 -7.90 -5.89 -17.07
C LEU A 65 -8.60 -4.51 -17.13
N GLY A 66 -7.95 -3.45 -16.65
CA GLY A 66 -8.47 -2.09 -16.68
C GLY A 66 -9.43 -1.76 -15.53
N PHE A 67 -9.36 -2.50 -14.41
CA PHE A 67 -10.09 -2.17 -13.21
C PHE A 67 -9.30 -1.21 -12.33
N SER A 68 -9.99 -0.27 -11.70
CA SER A 68 -9.46 0.59 -10.63
C SER A 68 -9.81 0.01 -9.26
N ILE A 69 -9.07 0.44 -8.23
CA ILE A 69 -9.33 0.03 -6.85
C ILE A 69 -10.27 1.05 -6.23
N ALA A 70 -11.36 0.58 -5.63
CA ALA A 70 -12.21 1.38 -4.77
C ALA A 70 -11.95 0.98 -3.31
N GLU A 71 -11.64 1.98 -2.48
CA GLU A 71 -11.43 1.82 -1.05
C GLU A 71 -12.46 2.65 -0.29
N GLY A 72 -12.88 2.16 0.86
CA GLY A 72 -13.83 2.85 1.72
C GLY A 72 -13.72 2.43 3.18
N PRO A 73 -14.47 3.08 4.07
CA PRO A 73 -14.39 2.85 5.49
C PRO A 73 -14.80 1.43 5.89
N GLU A 74 -14.33 0.99 7.04
CA GLU A 74 -14.73 -0.28 7.66
C GLU A 74 -15.95 -0.12 8.57
N ILE A 75 -16.25 1.12 8.95
CA ILE A 75 -17.39 1.51 9.79
C ILE A 75 -18.35 2.31 8.93
N GLU A 76 -19.58 1.87 8.86
CA GLU A 76 -20.63 2.42 8.00
C GLU A 76 -21.98 2.50 8.73
N ASP A 77 -22.90 3.27 8.19
CA ASP A 77 -24.27 3.29 8.64
C ASP A 77 -25.10 2.12 8.07
N ASP A 78 -26.24 1.86 8.66
CA ASP A 78 -27.17 0.80 8.23
C ASP A 78 -27.61 0.98 6.78
N TRP A 79 -27.77 2.22 6.33
CA TRP A 79 -28.25 2.48 4.97
C TRP A 79 -27.25 1.96 3.92
N HIS A 80 -25.97 2.28 4.06
CA HIS A 80 -24.93 1.85 3.14
C HIS A 80 -24.74 0.33 3.18
N VAL A 81 -24.80 -0.27 4.39
CA VAL A 81 -24.53 -1.71 4.55
C VAL A 81 -25.69 -2.58 4.06
N PHE A 82 -26.93 -2.11 4.21
CA PHE A 82 -28.11 -2.93 3.95
C PHE A 82 -29.11 -2.29 3.00
N SER A 83 -29.63 -1.10 3.32
CA SER A 83 -30.76 -0.52 2.60
C SER A 83 -30.42 -0.17 1.15
N ALA A 84 -29.25 0.38 0.89
CA ALA A 84 -28.78 0.70 -0.46
C ALA A 84 -28.55 -0.54 -1.32
N LEU A 85 -28.35 -1.69 -0.72
CA LEU A 85 -28.24 -2.99 -1.39
C LEU A 85 -29.57 -3.74 -1.47
N ASN A 86 -30.66 -3.06 -1.10
CA ASN A 86 -32.02 -3.59 -1.15
C ASN A 86 -32.29 -4.77 -0.17
N PHE A 87 -31.58 -4.80 0.97
CA PHE A 87 -31.92 -5.69 2.06
C PHE A 87 -33.18 -5.20 2.77
N ALA A 88 -34.16 -6.08 2.95
CA ALA A 88 -35.37 -5.77 3.71
C ALA A 88 -35.05 -5.49 5.19
N GLU A 89 -35.91 -4.74 5.87
CA GLU A 89 -35.73 -4.40 7.29
C GLU A 89 -35.71 -5.63 8.20
N ASP A 90 -36.45 -6.66 7.85
CA ASP A 90 -36.57 -7.93 8.56
C ASP A 90 -35.59 -9.01 8.05
N HIS A 91 -34.61 -8.64 7.24
CA HIS A 91 -33.67 -9.59 6.67
C HIS A 91 -32.74 -10.15 7.77
N PRO A 92 -32.53 -11.49 7.85
CA PRO A 92 -31.71 -12.13 8.89
C PRO A 92 -30.29 -11.57 9.00
N ALA A 93 -29.69 -11.11 7.89
CA ALA A 93 -28.34 -10.52 7.91
C ALA A 93 -28.24 -9.22 8.73
N ARG A 94 -29.40 -8.57 9.05
CA ARG A 94 -29.45 -7.41 9.93
C ARG A 94 -29.51 -7.81 11.42
N ASP A 95 -29.58 -9.10 11.72
CA ASP A 95 -29.59 -9.57 13.11
C ASP A 95 -28.22 -9.31 13.77
N MET A 96 -28.27 -8.92 15.04
CA MET A 96 -27.07 -8.77 15.89
C MET A 96 -26.23 -10.05 16.00
N GLN A 97 -26.78 -11.20 15.64
CA GLN A 97 -26.04 -12.46 15.63
C GLN A 97 -25.02 -12.54 14.48
N ASP A 98 -25.27 -11.84 13.38
CA ASP A 98 -24.42 -11.90 12.18
C ASP A 98 -23.66 -10.59 11.93
N THR A 99 -24.03 -9.48 12.57
CA THR A 99 -23.46 -8.15 12.36
C THR A 99 -22.94 -7.55 13.66
N PHE A 100 -21.78 -6.90 13.59
CA PHE A 100 -21.26 -6.10 14.71
C PHE A 100 -21.81 -4.69 14.66
N PHE A 101 -22.69 -4.36 15.59
CA PHE A 101 -23.16 -3.00 15.84
C PHE A 101 -22.22 -2.27 16.79
N ILE A 102 -21.82 -1.05 16.42
CA ILE A 102 -20.97 -0.16 17.22
C ILE A 102 -21.86 0.79 18.01
N GLU A 103 -22.89 1.34 17.35
CA GLU A 103 -23.87 2.24 17.94
C GLU A 103 -25.28 1.83 17.48
N ALA A 104 -26.25 2.09 18.34
CA ALA A 104 -27.67 1.97 18.04
C ALA A 104 -28.31 3.37 18.05
N HIS A 105 -29.12 3.66 17.01
CA HIS A 105 -29.86 4.92 16.84
C HIS A 105 -29.03 6.21 16.64
N PRO A 106 -28.40 6.48 15.50
CA PRO A 106 -28.49 5.64 14.27
C PRO A 106 -27.61 4.40 14.37
N ASP A 107 -28.03 3.35 13.67
CA ASP A 107 -27.27 2.11 13.65
C ASP A 107 -25.96 2.27 12.86
N VAL A 108 -24.86 2.13 13.57
CA VAL A 108 -23.50 2.16 13.02
C VAL A 108 -22.90 0.78 13.15
N VAL A 109 -22.41 0.22 12.05
CA VAL A 109 -22.00 -1.18 11.99
C VAL A 109 -20.61 -1.34 11.40
N LEU A 110 -19.96 -2.45 11.70
CA LEU A 110 -18.80 -2.91 10.92
C LEU A 110 -19.28 -3.56 9.63
N ARG A 111 -18.68 -3.19 8.50
CA ARG A 111 -19.09 -3.70 7.20
C ARG A 111 -19.00 -5.22 7.13
N THR A 112 -20.07 -5.84 6.65
CA THR A 112 -20.20 -7.30 6.51
C THR A 112 -19.73 -7.83 5.16
N HIS A 113 -19.51 -6.93 4.19
CA HIS A 113 -19.04 -7.20 2.83
C HIS A 113 -18.42 -5.95 2.22
N THR A 114 -17.72 -6.07 1.10
CA THR A 114 -17.05 -4.95 0.42
C THR A 114 -17.91 -4.32 -0.68
N CYS A 115 -19.08 -4.87 -0.99
CA CYS A 115 -19.97 -4.34 -2.05
C CYS A 115 -20.63 -2.99 -1.71
N LEU A 116 -20.55 -2.51 -0.48
CA LEU A 116 -20.99 -1.16 -0.11
C LEU A 116 -20.36 -0.08 -0.98
N LEU A 117 -19.12 -0.29 -1.39
CA LEU A 117 -18.37 0.65 -2.22
C LEU A 117 -19.00 0.81 -3.62
N TYR A 118 -19.82 -0.17 -4.05
CA TYR A 118 -20.56 -0.05 -5.30
C TYR A 118 -21.60 1.06 -5.26
N THR A 119 -22.29 1.22 -4.12
CA THR A 119 -23.32 2.26 -3.98
C THR A 119 -22.68 3.64 -3.99
N SER A 120 -21.66 3.88 -3.20
CA SER A 120 -20.93 5.15 -3.19
C SER A 120 -20.29 5.47 -4.55
N GLU A 121 -19.74 4.47 -5.24
CA GLU A 121 -19.14 4.67 -6.55
C GLU A 121 -20.22 4.97 -7.61
N MET A 122 -21.36 4.25 -7.60
CA MET A 122 -22.45 4.48 -8.54
C MET A 122 -23.19 5.81 -8.32
N GLU A 123 -23.15 6.37 -7.10
CA GLU A 123 -23.66 7.71 -6.81
C GLU A 123 -22.79 8.82 -7.42
N THR A 124 -21.47 8.60 -7.44
CA THR A 124 -20.50 9.61 -7.84
C THR A 124 -20.01 9.47 -9.28
N SER A 125 -19.95 8.23 -9.79
CA SER A 125 -19.40 7.90 -11.10
C SER A 125 -20.48 7.50 -12.11
N LYS A 126 -20.21 7.79 -13.38
CA LYS A 126 -21.05 7.35 -14.50
C LYS A 126 -20.39 6.19 -15.24
N PRO A 127 -21.18 5.24 -15.78
CA PRO A 127 -20.64 4.18 -16.64
C PRO A 127 -19.81 4.73 -17.82
N PRO A 128 -18.71 4.04 -18.21
CA PRO A 128 -18.33 2.71 -17.76
C PRO A 128 -17.66 2.71 -16.38
N ILE A 129 -18.04 1.77 -15.49
CA ILE A 129 -17.46 1.57 -14.18
C ILE A 129 -16.78 0.20 -14.17
N ARG A 130 -15.50 0.14 -13.80
CA ARG A 130 -14.73 -1.09 -13.61
C ARG A 130 -13.92 -0.94 -12.35
N ILE A 131 -14.41 -1.52 -11.27
CA ILE A 131 -13.77 -1.40 -9.95
C ILE A 131 -13.63 -2.76 -9.28
N ILE A 132 -12.60 -2.88 -8.45
CA ILE A 132 -12.46 -3.93 -7.47
C ILE A 132 -12.41 -3.33 -6.07
N CYS A 133 -12.99 -4.02 -5.12
CA CYS A 133 -13.12 -3.61 -3.74
C CYS A 133 -12.43 -4.62 -2.81
N PRO A 134 -11.09 -4.60 -2.71
CA PRO A 134 -10.38 -5.48 -1.79
C PRO A 134 -10.43 -4.90 -0.36
N GLY A 135 -10.96 -5.65 0.58
CA GLY A 135 -11.08 -5.15 1.94
C GLY A 135 -11.29 -6.22 3.00
N ARG A 136 -11.19 -5.79 4.25
CA ARG A 136 -11.55 -6.59 5.41
C ARG A 136 -13.04 -6.44 5.66
N VAL A 137 -13.67 -7.52 6.04
CA VAL A 137 -15.10 -7.58 6.38
C VAL A 137 -15.27 -8.32 7.71
N TYR A 138 -16.39 -8.07 8.38
CA TYR A 138 -16.62 -8.51 9.74
C TYR A 138 -17.97 -9.21 9.84
N ARG A 139 -17.98 -10.37 10.50
CA ARG A 139 -19.20 -11.10 10.79
C ARG A 139 -19.15 -11.64 12.21
N ASN A 140 -20.24 -11.49 12.93
CA ASN A 140 -20.35 -11.97 14.31
C ASN A 140 -20.64 -13.48 14.35
N GLU A 141 -19.72 -14.25 13.77
CA GLU A 141 -19.80 -15.71 13.73
C GLU A 141 -19.02 -16.34 14.89
N ALA A 142 -19.40 -17.53 15.29
CA ALA A 142 -18.66 -18.30 16.27
C ALA A 142 -17.25 -18.62 15.79
N ILE A 143 -16.25 -18.16 16.52
CA ILE A 143 -14.83 -18.35 16.15
C ILE A 143 -14.49 -19.84 16.26
N SER A 144 -13.89 -20.36 15.20
CA SER A 144 -13.40 -21.74 15.14
C SER A 144 -12.05 -21.78 14.38
N TYR A 145 -11.46 -22.94 14.24
CA TYR A 145 -10.26 -23.09 13.44
C TYR A 145 -10.48 -22.88 11.94
N ARG A 146 -11.73 -22.80 11.47
CA ARG A 146 -12.10 -22.54 10.07
C ARG A 146 -12.75 -21.19 9.83
N ALA A 147 -13.27 -20.56 10.87
CA ALA A 147 -14.02 -19.30 10.79
C ALA A 147 -13.49 -18.30 11.81
N HIS A 148 -13.27 -17.09 11.38
CA HIS A 148 -12.93 -15.96 12.24
C HIS A 148 -13.97 -14.87 12.09
N CYS A 149 -14.08 -14.00 13.08
CA CYS A 149 -15.01 -12.86 13.07
C CYS A 149 -14.66 -11.79 12.03
N PHE A 150 -13.51 -11.87 11.40
CA PHE A 150 -13.15 -11.05 10.23
C PHE A 150 -12.42 -11.88 9.18
N PHE A 151 -12.58 -11.50 7.93
CA PHE A 151 -11.85 -12.09 6.80
C PHE A 151 -11.64 -11.04 5.70
N HIS A 152 -10.90 -11.39 4.67
CA HIS A 152 -10.65 -10.50 3.54
C HIS A 152 -11.48 -10.98 2.35
N GLN A 153 -12.09 -10.01 1.68
CA GLN A 153 -12.93 -10.22 0.52
C GLN A 153 -12.46 -9.31 -0.61
N VAL A 154 -12.58 -9.79 -1.82
CA VAL A 154 -12.39 -8.97 -3.03
C VAL A 154 -13.64 -9.12 -3.86
N GLU A 155 -14.28 -8.04 -4.16
CA GLU A 155 -15.43 -7.99 -5.06
C GLU A 155 -15.09 -7.13 -6.28
N ALA A 156 -15.72 -7.44 -7.42
CA ALA A 156 -15.53 -6.70 -8.64
C ALA A 156 -16.90 -6.25 -9.19
N LEU A 157 -16.94 -5.01 -9.66
CA LEU A 157 -18.10 -4.47 -10.35
C LEU A 157 -17.68 -4.00 -11.75
N TYR A 158 -18.43 -4.46 -12.75
CA TYR A 158 -18.29 -3.98 -14.12
C TYR A 158 -19.66 -3.55 -14.66
N VAL A 159 -19.80 -2.26 -14.95
CA VAL A 159 -21.01 -1.67 -15.51
C VAL A 159 -20.65 -0.96 -16.81
N ASP A 160 -21.18 -1.45 -17.91
CA ASP A 160 -21.00 -0.86 -19.24
C ASP A 160 -22.13 -1.31 -20.18
N LYS A 161 -22.17 -0.74 -21.38
CA LYS A 161 -23.09 -1.21 -22.43
C LYS A 161 -22.62 -2.55 -22.99
N ASN A 162 -23.57 -3.45 -23.22
CA ASN A 162 -23.35 -4.80 -23.78
C ASN A 162 -22.47 -5.74 -22.92
N VAL A 163 -22.34 -5.48 -21.63
CA VAL A 163 -21.71 -6.42 -20.71
C VAL A 163 -22.58 -7.65 -20.57
N SER A 164 -21.95 -8.80 -20.63
CA SER A 164 -22.60 -10.11 -20.57
C SER A 164 -21.92 -11.03 -19.55
N PHE A 165 -22.53 -12.15 -19.25
CA PHE A 165 -21.94 -13.18 -18.37
C PHE A 165 -20.62 -13.75 -18.91
N THR A 166 -20.36 -13.60 -20.21
CA THR A 166 -19.08 -14.01 -20.81
C THR A 166 -17.92 -13.14 -20.34
N ASP A 167 -18.20 -11.86 -20.03
CA ASP A 167 -17.17 -10.92 -19.53
C ASP A 167 -16.77 -11.22 -18.08
N LEU A 168 -17.58 -12.02 -17.35
CA LEU A 168 -17.27 -12.47 -16.00
C LEU A 168 -16.33 -13.69 -15.99
N LYS A 169 -16.26 -14.47 -17.07
CA LYS A 169 -15.44 -15.67 -17.19
C LYS A 169 -14.03 -15.35 -17.69
#